data_e79fcef3188761ad9b8585b431e8a482
#
_entry.id   e79fcef3188761ad9b8585b431e8a482
#
_cell.length_a   1.000
_cell.length_b   1.000
_cell.length_c   1.000
_cell.angle_alpha   90.00
_cell.angle_beta   90.00
_cell.angle_gamma   90.00
#
_symmetry.space_group_name_H-M   'P 1'
#
loop_
_entity.id
_entity.type
_entity.pdbx_description
1 polymer ?
#
loop_
_entity_poly.entity_id
_entity_poly.type
_entity_poly.pdbx_seq_one_letter_code
_entity_poly.pdbx_strand_id
1 'polypeptide(L)'
;GEPGTQLTMRTFHIGGAASRASAVDNIQVKHGGTVRLHNMKSIEKADGTLVVISRSSALAIADDQGREREWYKLPYGAVLSVKHGDAVEAGVVVAKWDPHTHPIIAEAGGTAKFVNMDQGITVRTQTDELTGLSTMEVIDSKERPAAGKDIRPAIQLIDEKGEEVELPGGGTAIFFLPANALVTMANGARIELGDVGARIP
;
A
#
# COMPACT_ATOMS: atom_id res chain seq x y z
N GLY A 1 -36.95 -8.45 -14.68
CA GLY A 1 -36.61 -7.74 -13.52
C GLY A 1 -35.14 -7.82 -13.22
N GLU A 2 -34.53 -8.26 -14.23
CA GLU A 2 -33.15 -8.56 -14.06
C GLU A 2 -32.31 -7.33 -13.72
N PRO A 3 -32.47 -6.19 -14.39
CA PRO A 3 -31.73 -4.99 -13.96
C PRO A 3 -32.04 -4.57 -12.53
N GLY A 4 -33.29 -4.63 -12.14
CA GLY A 4 -33.69 -4.33 -10.78
C GLY A 4 -33.15 -5.34 -9.79
N THR A 5 -33.16 -6.58 -10.19
CA THR A 5 -32.62 -7.66 -9.37
C THR A 5 -31.13 -7.49 -9.17
N GLN A 6 -30.41 -7.14 -10.20
CA GLN A 6 -28.98 -6.90 -10.10
C GLN A 6 -28.65 -5.73 -9.20
N LEU A 7 -29.40 -4.65 -9.31
CA LEU A 7 -29.22 -3.50 -8.43
C LEU A 7 -29.53 -3.86 -6.99
N THR A 8 -30.56 -4.64 -6.77
CA THR A 8 -30.90 -5.12 -5.45
C THR A 8 -29.79 -5.95 -4.85
N MET A 9 -29.19 -6.81 -5.66
CA MET A 9 -28.06 -7.60 -5.22
C MET A 9 -26.87 -6.73 -4.86
N ARG A 10 -26.59 -5.69 -5.61
CA ARG A 10 -25.53 -4.75 -5.25
C ARG A 10 -25.80 -4.04 -3.94
N THR A 11 -27.03 -3.61 -3.76
CA THR A 11 -27.45 -2.99 -2.50
C THR A 11 -27.30 -3.99 -1.37
N PHE A 12 -27.61 -5.23 -1.64
CA PHE A 12 -27.44 -6.30 -0.69
C PHE A 12 -25.96 -6.48 -0.33
N HIS A 13 -25.08 -6.42 -1.30
CA HIS A 13 -23.65 -6.46 -1.04
C HIS A 13 -23.20 -5.29 -0.19
N ILE A 14 -23.77 -4.12 -0.41
CA ILE A 14 -23.51 -2.97 0.45
C ILE A 14 -24.06 -3.24 1.85
N GLY A 15 -25.23 -3.84 1.93
CA GLY A 15 -25.74 -4.33 3.20
C GLY A 15 -24.81 -5.35 3.82
N GLY A 16 -24.24 -6.20 2.99
CA GLY A 16 -23.17 -7.11 3.39
C GLY A 16 -21.89 -6.35 3.76
N ALA A 17 -21.88 -5.04 3.65
CA ALA A 17 -20.82 -4.24 4.22
C ALA A 17 -20.73 -4.43 5.73
N ALA A 18 -21.79 -4.88 6.34
CA ALA A 18 -21.74 -5.32 7.74
C ALA A 18 -20.75 -6.47 7.90
N SER A 19 -20.65 -7.37 6.91
CA SER A 19 -19.60 -8.39 6.97
C SER A 19 -18.22 -7.83 6.67
N ARG A 20 -18.14 -6.74 5.91
CA ARG A 20 -16.86 -6.06 5.73
C ARG A 20 -16.46 -5.27 6.96
N ALA A 21 -17.40 -4.96 7.83
CA ALA A 21 -17.04 -4.39 9.12
C ALA A 21 -16.19 -5.36 9.93
N SER A 22 -16.15 -6.64 9.53
CA SER A 22 -15.22 -7.60 10.12
C SER A 22 -13.82 -7.51 9.52
N ALA A 23 -13.65 -6.80 8.40
CA ALA A 23 -12.31 -6.58 7.85
C ALA A 23 -11.55 -5.62 8.76
N VAL A 24 -10.47 -6.12 9.34
CA VAL A 24 -9.69 -5.36 10.30
C VAL A 24 -8.76 -4.43 9.51
N ASP A 25 -8.88 -3.14 9.79
CA ASP A 25 -8.07 -2.09 9.16
C ASP A 25 -7.17 -1.34 10.14
N ASN A 26 -7.18 -1.77 11.40
CA ASN A 26 -6.35 -1.14 12.43
C ASN A 26 -6.12 -2.09 13.59
N ILE A 27 -5.19 -1.72 14.46
CA ILE A 27 -4.94 -2.41 15.73
C ILE A 27 -5.17 -1.40 16.84
N GLN A 28 -6.17 -1.66 17.65
CA GLN A 28 -6.42 -0.91 18.87
C GLN A 28 -6.09 -1.81 20.05
N VAL A 29 -5.13 -1.40 20.88
CA VAL A 29 -4.66 -2.24 21.98
C VAL A 29 -5.69 -2.31 23.09
N LYS A 30 -5.81 -3.47 23.70
CA LYS A 30 -6.76 -3.74 24.79
C LYS A 30 -6.14 -3.53 26.15
N HIS A 31 -4.83 -3.64 26.23
CA HIS A 31 -4.06 -3.52 27.48
C HIS A 31 -2.98 -2.49 27.32
N GLY A 32 -2.70 -1.75 28.37
CA GLY A 32 -1.51 -0.93 28.41
C GLY A 32 -0.27 -1.79 28.54
N GLY A 33 0.85 -1.30 28.04
CA GLY A 33 2.11 -2.02 28.11
C GLY A 33 3.16 -1.44 27.18
N THR A 34 4.15 -2.25 26.89
CA THR A 34 5.28 -1.88 26.05
C THR A 34 5.16 -2.54 24.68
N VAL A 35 5.34 -1.75 23.62
CA VAL A 35 5.31 -2.25 22.25
C VAL A 35 6.55 -3.07 21.96
N ARG A 36 6.34 -4.27 21.42
CA ARG A 36 7.42 -5.12 20.89
C ARG A 36 7.14 -5.42 19.44
N LEU A 37 8.12 -5.17 18.59
CA LEU A 37 8.02 -5.45 17.16
C LEU A 37 8.86 -6.66 16.81
N HIS A 38 8.26 -7.64 16.13
CA HIS A 38 8.90 -8.90 15.76
C HIS A 38 9.07 -8.98 14.26
N ASN A 39 10.24 -9.41 13.80
CA ASN A 39 10.56 -9.57 12.38
C ASN A 39 10.26 -8.30 11.59
N MET A 40 10.46 -7.16 12.22
CA MET A 40 10.10 -5.88 11.65
C MET A 40 11.12 -5.44 10.63
N LYS A 41 10.64 -5.17 9.43
CA LYS A 41 11.35 -4.41 8.43
C LYS A 41 10.44 -3.26 8.05
N SER A 42 10.87 -2.05 8.29
CA SER A 42 10.04 -0.87 8.14
C SER A 42 10.85 0.32 7.65
N ILE A 43 10.11 1.32 7.15
CA ILE A 43 10.66 2.60 6.75
C ILE A 43 10.06 3.66 7.65
N GLU A 44 10.93 4.52 8.21
CA GLU A 44 10.46 5.67 8.97
C GLU A 44 10.20 6.84 8.03
N LYS A 45 8.98 7.34 8.06
CA LYS A 45 8.59 8.52 7.27
C LYS A 45 9.02 9.80 7.98
N ALA A 46 9.00 10.91 7.24
CA ALA A 46 9.37 12.21 7.79
C ALA A 46 8.51 12.64 8.98
N ASP A 47 7.27 12.19 9.07
CA ASP A 47 6.37 12.48 10.18
C ASP A 47 6.59 11.59 11.40
N GLY A 48 7.57 10.70 11.37
CA GLY A 48 7.89 9.80 12.46
C GLY A 48 7.13 8.46 12.47
N THR A 49 6.19 8.27 11.55
CA THR A 49 5.48 7.00 11.44
C THR A 49 6.34 5.95 10.75
N LEU A 50 6.07 4.67 11.05
CA LEU A 50 6.74 3.54 10.41
C LEU A 50 5.81 2.89 9.41
N VAL A 51 6.34 2.58 8.22
CA VAL A 51 5.61 1.81 7.21
C VAL A 51 6.23 0.42 7.12
N VAL A 52 5.41 -0.60 7.31
CA VAL A 52 5.86 -1.99 7.30
C VAL A 52 6.15 -2.43 5.88
N ILE A 53 7.35 -2.93 5.62
CA ILE A 53 7.75 -3.47 4.32
C ILE A 53 8.14 -4.95 4.39
N SER A 54 7.72 -5.64 5.45
CA SER A 54 7.91 -7.07 5.62
C SER A 54 6.53 -7.74 5.71
N ARG A 55 6.45 -8.97 5.25
CA ARG A 55 5.21 -9.76 5.32
C ARG A 55 5.12 -10.63 6.58
N SER A 56 6.20 -10.71 7.33
CA SER A 56 6.27 -11.53 8.54
C SER A 56 6.31 -10.72 9.82
N SER A 57 6.06 -9.42 9.75
CA SER A 57 6.11 -8.54 10.90
C SER A 57 4.94 -8.76 11.84
N ALA A 58 5.18 -8.61 13.12
CA ALA A 58 4.15 -8.66 14.15
C ALA A 58 4.40 -7.59 15.21
N LEU A 59 3.32 -7.19 15.87
CA LEU A 59 3.34 -6.25 16.99
C LEU A 59 2.76 -6.94 18.21
N ALA A 60 3.47 -6.85 19.33
CA ALA A 60 2.99 -7.39 20.59
C ALA A 60 2.99 -6.32 21.66
N ILE A 61 2.14 -6.51 22.67
CA ILE A 61 2.10 -5.65 23.83
C ILE A 61 2.54 -6.49 25.04
N ALA A 62 3.62 -6.07 25.67
CA ALA A 62 4.21 -6.77 26.81
C ALA A 62 3.82 -6.05 28.11
N ASP A 63 3.59 -6.84 29.16
CA ASP A 63 3.33 -6.32 30.50
C ASP A 63 4.64 -5.96 31.21
N ASP A 64 4.52 -5.50 32.48
CA ASP A 64 5.67 -5.11 33.31
C ASP A 64 6.63 -6.26 33.58
N GLN A 65 6.18 -7.49 33.42
CA GLN A 65 6.99 -8.69 33.63
C GLN A 65 7.58 -9.22 32.33
N GLY A 66 7.37 -8.48 31.22
CA GLY A 66 7.90 -8.87 29.93
C GLY A 66 7.08 -9.92 29.18
N ARG A 67 5.89 -10.24 29.70
CA ARG A 67 5.02 -11.20 29.03
C ARG A 67 4.16 -10.52 27.97
N GLU A 68 4.11 -11.10 26.78
CA GLU A 68 3.30 -10.58 25.68
C GLU A 68 1.84 -10.95 25.90
N ARG A 69 1.03 -9.93 26.16
CA ARG A 69 -0.40 -10.09 26.44
C ARG A 69 -1.25 -10.03 25.19
N GLU A 70 -0.76 -9.35 24.15
CA GLU A 70 -1.42 -9.22 22.86
C GLU A 70 -0.39 -9.43 21.77
N TRP A 71 -0.81 -10.04 20.67
CA TRP A 71 0.07 -10.28 19.53
C TRP A 71 -0.75 -10.15 18.26
N TYR A 72 -0.27 -9.32 17.31
CA TYR A 72 -0.96 -9.03 16.07
C TYR A 72 0.00 -9.13 14.91
N LYS A 73 -0.44 -9.83 13.87
CA LYS A 73 0.29 -9.84 12.61
C LYS A 73 0.08 -8.52 11.89
N LEU A 74 1.15 -7.95 11.33
CA LEU A 74 1.10 -6.70 10.59
C LEU A 74 1.19 -6.98 9.10
N PRO A 75 0.23 -6.45 8.29
CA PRO A 75 0.33 -6.59 6.85
C PRO A 75 1.39 -5.66 6.27
N TYR A 76 1.89 -6.01 5.10
CA TYR A 76 2.76 -5.12 4.32
C TYR A 76 2.02 -3.81 4.04
N GLY A 77 2.69 -2.70 4.23
CA GLY A 77 2.11 -1.38 4.03
C GLY A 77 1.39 -0.80 5.24
N ALA A 78 1.28 -1.54 6.35
CA ALA A 78 0.69 -0.99 7.57
C ALA A 78 1.50 0.19 8.08
N VAL A 79 0.81 1.22 8.57
CA VAL A 79 1.42 2.42 9.13
C VAL A 79 1.31 2.38 10.64
N LEU A 80 2.45 2.42 11.32
CA LEU A 80 2.54 2.37 12.78
C LEU A 80 2.78 3.78 13.32
N SER A 81 2.02 4.13 14.36
CA SER A 81 2.23 5.36 15.10
C SER A 81 3.16 5.18 16.31
N VAL A 82 3.66 3.97 16.52
CA VAL A 82 4.50 3.62 17.66
C VAL A 82 5.77 2.93 17.18
N LYS A 83 6.77 2.89 18.05
CA LYS A 83 8.04 2.23 17.79
C LYS A 83 8.30 1.15 18.83
N HIS A 84 9.26 0.26 18.55
CA HIS A 84 9.67 -0.76 19.49
C HIS A 84 10.11 -0.11 20.81
N GLY A 85 9.57 -0.60 21.91
CA GLY A 85 9.89 -0.08 23.23
C GLY A 85 8.98 1.05 23.72
N ASP A 86 8.09 1.56 22.90
CA ASP A 86 7.15 2.62 23.31
C ASP A 86 6.16 2.08 24.35
N ALA A 87 5.81 2.92 25.31
CA ALA A 87 4.73 2.65 26.24
C ALA A 87 3.41 3.10 25.63
N VAL A 88 2.38 2.27 25.73
CA VAL A 88 1.04 2.59 25.22
C VAL A 88 0.00 2.29 26.28
N GLU A 89 -1.11 2.99 26.22
CA GLU A 89 -2.26 2.78 27.09
C GLU A 89 -3.33 1.97 26.35
N ALA A 90 -4.21 1.33 27.11
CA ALA A 90 -5.35 0.63 26.55
C ALA A 90 -6.20 1.57 25.72
N GLY A 91 -6.68 1.11 24.57
CA GLY A 91 -7.52 1.88 23.67
C GLY A 91 -6.77 2.69 22.61
N VAL A 92 -5.44 2.71 22.65
CA VAL A 92 -4.66 3.44 21.64
C VAL A 92 -4.62 2.64 20.34
N VAL A 93 -4.83 3.33 19.21
CA VAL A 93 -4.65 2.73 17.87
C VAL A 93 -3.19 2.86 17.48
N VAL A 94 -2.53 1.73 17.32
CA VAL A 94 -1.08 1.68 17.09
C VAL A 94 -0.72 1.41 15.63
N ALA A 95 -1.64 0.87 14.84
CA ALA A 95 -1.40 0.56 13.43
C ALA A 95 -2.68 0.75 12.63
N LYS A 96 -2.53 1.14 11.36
CA LYS A 96 -3.64 1.29 10.41
C LYS A 96 -3.20 0.83 9.03
N TRP A 97 -4.13 0.33 8.23
CA TRP A 97 -3.91 -0.03 6.83
C TRP A 97 -5.23 -0.05 6.08
N ASP A 98 -5.14 -0.12 4.74
CA ASP A 98 -6.31 -0.31 3.89
C ASP A 98 -6.48 -1.82 3.64
N PRO A 99 -7.57 -2.44 4.11
CA PRO A 99 -7.76 -3.88 3.92
C PRO A 99 -8.19 -4.25 2.50
N HIS A 100 -8.56 -3.28 1.67
CA HIS A 100 -9.12 -3.53 0.34
C HIS A 100 -8.09 -3.48 -0.78
N THR A 101 -6.94 -2.87 -0.53
CA THR A 101 -5.87 -2.77 -1.53
C THR A 101 -4.53 -3.16 -0.92
N HIS A 102 -3.60 -3.53 -1.79
CA HIS A 102 -2.23 -3.83 -1.39
C HIS A 102 -1.33 -2.73 -1.94
N PRO A 103 -0.73 -1.89 -1.09
CA PRO A 103 0.14 -0.83 -1.57
C PRO A 103 1.50 -1.35 -2.01
N ILE A 104 2.11 -0.65 -2.96
CA ILE A 104 3.51 -0.81 -3.30
C ILE A 104 4.24 0.38 -2.70
N ILE A 105 5.11 0.12 -1.73
CA ILE A 105 5.77 1.15 -0.94
C ILE A 105 7.13 1.48 -1.55
N ALA A 106 7.43 2.77 -1.66
CA ALA A 106 8.71 3.23 -2.16
C ALA A 106 9.81 3.02 -1.11
N GLU A 107 10.81 2.23 -1.44
CA GLU A 107 11.94 1.93 -0.56
C GLU A 107 13.12 2.89 -0.77
N ALA A 108 12.93 3.90 -1.59
CA ALA A 108 13.89 4.98 -1.83
C ALA A 108 13.14 6.24 -2.26
N GLY A 109 13.77 7.39 -2.10
CA GLY A 109 13.22 8.65 -2.59
C GLY A 109 13.77 9.00 -3.96
N GLY A 110 13.05 9.79 -4.72
CA GLY A 110 13.47 10.25 -6.03
C GLY A 110 12.32 10.81 -6.84
N THR A 111 12.53 10.98 -8.13
CA THR A 111 11.50 11.42 -9.06
C THR A 111 10.97 10.20 -9.82
N ALA A 112 9.66 10.07 -9.91
CA ALA A 112 9.03 8.95 -10.60
C ALA A 112 9.21 9.12 -12.11
N LYS A 113 9.76 8.09 -12.75
CA LYS A 113 9.84 7.99 -14.20
C LYS A 113 9.04 6.78 -14.64
N PHE A 114 8.05 7.01 -15.47
CA PHE A 114 7.23 5.94 -16.01
C PHE A 114 8.00 5.21 -17.11
N VAL A 115 8.00 3.88 -17.02
CA VAL A 115 8.66 3.03 -17.99
C VAL A 115 7.60 2.12 -18.60
N ASN A 116 7.50 2.14 -19.93
CA ASN A 116 6.54 1.32 -20.68
C ASN A 116 5.08 1.55 -20.26
N MET A 117 4.75 2.76 -19.84
CA MET A 117 3.40 3.15 -19.44
C MET A 117 2.70 3.79 -20.64
N ASP A 118 2.33 2.98 -21.61
CA ASP A 118 1.77 3.45 -22.89
C ASP A 118 0.25 3.38 -22.86
N GLN A 119 -0.38 4.54 -23.04
CA GLN A 119 -1.83 4.67 -23.00
C GLN A 119 -2.49 3.81 -24.10
N GLY A 120 -3.43 2.98 -23.69
CA GLY A 120 -4.13 2.07 -24.58
C GLY A 120 -3.38 0.79 -24.90
N ILE A 121 -2.13 0.68 -24.51
CA ILE A 121 -1.30 -0.52 -24.73
C ILE A 121 -1.02 -1.25 -23.42
N THR A 122 -0.41 -0.58 -22.46
CA THR A 122 -0.11 -1.17 -21.16
C THR A 122 -0.95 -0.60 -20.03
N VAL A 123 -1.44 0.62 -20.19
CA VAL A 123 -2.24 1.31 -19.17
C VAL A 123 -3.45 1.99 -19.82
N ARG A 124 -4.47 2.22 -19.01
CA ARG A 124 -5.61 3.07 -19.38
C ARG A 124 -5.83 4.08 -18.27
N THR A 125 -6.13 5.30 -18.66
CA THR A 125 -6.40 6.38 -17.72
C THR A 125 -7.90 6.53 -17.53
N GLN A 126 -8.31 6.62 -16.26
CA GLN A 126 -9.68 6.93 -15.89
C GLN A 126 -9.68 8.23 -15.11
N THR A 127 -10.60 9.12 -15.44
CA THR A 127 -10.75 10.38 -14.71
C THR A 127 -12.06 10.36 -13.96
N ASP A 128 -11.99 10.65 -12.65
CA ASP A 128 -13.17 10.79 -11.82
C ASP A 128 -13.79 12.17 -12.13
N GLU A 129 -15.00 12.17 -12.67
CA GLU A 129 -15.69 13.40 -13.04
C GLU A 129 -16.03 14.28 -11.84
N LEU A 130 -16.20 13.67 -10.65
CA LEU A 130 -16.57 14.42 -9.45
C LEU A 130 -15.37 15.12 -8.82
N THR A 131 -14.22 14.46 -8.82
CA THR A 131 -13.00 14.99 -8.17
C THR A 131 -12.02 15.57 -9.16
N GLY A 132 -12.14 15.24 -10.43
CA GLY A 132 -11.17 15.63 -11.46
C GLY A 132 -9.86 14.86 -11.38
N LEU A 133 -9.74 13.91 -10.49
CA LEU A 133 -8.53 13.12 -10.34
C LEU A 133 -8.43 12.03 -11.40
N SER A 134 -7.24 11.89 -11.96
CA SER A 134 -6.96 10.84 -12.95
C SER A 134 -6.23 9.68 -12.28
N THR A 135 -6.67 8.48 -12.60
CA THR A 135 -6.04 7.24 -12.14
C THR A 135 -5.63 6.42 -13.35
N MET A 136 -4.40 5.93 -13.34
CA MET A 136 -3.91 5.02 -14.36
C MET A 136 -4.06 3.59 -13.88
N GLU A 137 -4.65 2.73 -14.70
CA GLU A 137 -4.80 1.31 -14.40
C GLU A 137 -3.94 0.50 -15.37
N VAL A 138 -3.16 -0.43 -14.85
CA VAL A 138 -2.37 -1.35 -15.66
C VAL A 138 -3.29 -2.39 -16.27
N ILE A 139 -3.27 -2.50 -17.60
CA ILE A 139 -4.09 -3.45 -18.35
C ILE A 139 -3.50 -4.86 -18.19
N ASP A 140 -4.36 -5.83 -17.91
CA ASP A 140 -3.93 -7.23 -17.87
C ASP A 140 -3.33 -7.62 -19.22
N SER A 141 -2.21 -8.34 -19.20
CA SER A 141 -1.50 -8.73 -20.42
C SER A 141 -2.39 -9.50 -21.40
N LYS A 142 -3.37 -10.22 -20.91
CA LYS A 142 -4.33 -10.95 -21.74
C LYS A 142 -5.25 -10.03 -22.54
N GLU A 143 -5.50 -8.83 -22.04
CA GLU A 143 -6.37 -7.84 -22.69
C GLU A 143 -5.62 -6.84 -23.53
N ARG A 144 -4.29 -6.90 -23.54
CA ARG A 144 -3.47 -5.94 -24.28
C ARG A 144 -3.41 -6.28 -25.77
N PRO A 145 -3.21 -5.25 -26.61
CA PRO A 145 -2.81 -5.50 -28.01
C PRO A 145 -1.54 -6.34 -28.08
N ALA A 146 -1.34 -7.00 -29.20
CA ALA A 146 -0.15 -7.87 -29.39
C ALA A 146 1.17 -7.15 -29.11
N ALA A 147 1.23 -5.86 -29.45
CA ALA A 147 2.44 -5.04 -29.24
C ALA A 147 2.76 -4.84 -27.75
N GLY A 148 1.79 -5.00 -26.86
CA GLY A 148 1.98 -4.75 -25.44
C GLY A 148 2.02 -5.96 -24.54
N LYS A 149 1.87 -7.16 -25.09
CA LYS A 149 1.72 -8.36 -24.26
C LYS A 149 2.97 -8.71 -23.47
N ASP A 150 4.13 -8.47 -24.03
CA ASP A 150 5.41 -8.79 -23.40
C ASP A 150 6.07 -7.59 -22.72
N ILE A 151 5.41 -6.45 -22.75
CA ILE A 151 5.94 -5.23 -22.15
C ILE A 151 5.56 -5.18 -20.67
N ARG A 152 6.52 -4.81 -19.84
CA ARG A 152 6.32 -4.71 -18.40
C ARG A 152 6.29 -3.24 -17.98
N PRO A 153 5.13 -2.67 -17.63
CA PRO A 153 5.07 -1.30 -17.14
C PRO A 153 5.71 -1.24 -15.76
N ALA A 154 6.40 -0.13 -15.49
CA ALA A 154 7.11 0.05 -14.23
C ALA A 154 7.21 1.53 -13.88
N ILE A 155 7.47 1.80 -12.60
CA ILE A 155 7.86 3.11 -12.11
C ILE A 155 9.30 3.00 -11.66
N GLN A 156 10.18 3.81 -12.24
CA GLN A 156 11.57 3.89 -11.86
C GLN A 156 11.81 5.20 -11.12
N LEU A 157 12.66 5.18 -10.11
CA LEU A 157 13.06 6.39 -9.42
C LEU A 157 14.39 6.87 -9.98
N ILE A 158 14.44 8.17 -10.26
CA ILE A 158 15.65 8.85 -10.73
C ILE A 158 16.02 9.98 -9.78
N ASP A 159 17.30 10.31 -9.74
CA ASP A 159 17.80 11.40 -8.91
C ASP A 159 17.68 12.75 -9.66
N GLU A 160 18.21 13.81 -9.05
CA GLU A 160 18.16 15.15 -9.62
C GLU A 160 18.95 15.27 -10.92
N LYS A 161 19.90 14.36 -11.15
CA LYS A 161 20.71 14.33 -12.37
C LYS A 161 20.09 13.46 -13.46
N GLY A 162 18.95 12.82 -13.17
CA GLY A 162 18.32 11.90 -14.09
C GLY A 162 18.90 10.49 -14.08
N GLU A 163 19.75 10.19 -13.11
CA GLU A 163 20.35 8.87 -12.96
C GLU A 163 19.48 7.95 -12.10
N GLU A 164 19.63 6.65 -12.29
CA GLU A 164 18.86 5.66 -11.55
C GLU A 164 19.22 5.69 -10.06
N VAL A 165 18.20 5.70 -9.20
CA VAL A 165 18.38 5.59 -7.76
C VAL A 165 18.60 4.13 -7.40
N GLU A 166 19.57 3.86 -6.53
CA GLU A 166 19.80 2.51 -6.02
C GLU A 166 19.05 2.28 -4.71
N LEU A 167 18.59 1.04 -4.53
CA LEU A 167 17.96 0.63 -3.27
C LEU A 167 19.02 0.37 -2.20
N PRO A 168 18.69 0.58 -0.91
CA PRO A 168 19.64 0.33 0.18
C PRO A 168 20.21 -1.09 0.22
N GLY A 169 19.42 -2.06 -0.24
CA GLY A 169 19.87 -3.47 -0.31
C GLY A 169 20.58 -3.83 -1.60
N GLY A 170 20.83 -2.88 -2.48
CA GLY A 170 21.38 -3.10 -3.80
C GLY A 170 20.30 -3.20 -4.87
N GLY A 171 20.68 -2.95 -6.12
CA GLY A 171 19.77 -2.94 -7.26
C GLY A 171 19.12 -1.58 -7.49
N THR A 172 18.56 -1.42 -8.68
CA THR A 172 17.91 -0.17 -9.09
C THR A 172 16.52 -0.05 -8.48
N ALA A 173 16.14 1.17 -8.10
CA ALA A 173 14.81 1.46 -7.57
C ALA A 173 13.79 1.49 -8.71
N ILE A 174 13.38 0.31 -9.17
CA ILE A 174 12.36 0.13 -10.19
C ILE A 174 11.27 -0.79 -9.63
N PHE A 175 10.01 -0.41 -9.83
CA PHE A 175 8.86 -1.14 -9.33
C PHE A 175 8.00 -1.59 -10.50
N PHE A 176 8.05 -2.89 -10.81
CA PHE A 176 7.20 -3.45 -11.86
C PHE A 176 5.76 -3.52 -11.37
N LEU A 177 4.84 -3.10 -12.23
CA LEU A 177 3.43 -2.99 -11.88
C LEU A 177 2.68 -4.23 -12.36
N PRO A 178 2.00 -4.93 -11.45
CA PRO A 178 1.17 -6.07 -11.84
C PRO A 178 -0.11 -5.61 -12.53
N ALA A 179 -0.82 -6.56 -13.12
CA ALA A 179 -2.12 -6.32 -13.73
C ALA A 179 -3.07 -5.66 -12.72
N ASN A 180 -3.87 -4.73 -13.22
CA ASN A 180 -4.86 -3.98 -12.45
C ASN A 180 -4.29 -3.03 -11.39
N ALA A 181 -2.98 -2.85 -11.32
CA ALA A 181 -2.39 -1.87 -10.41
C ALA A 181 -2.89 -0.46 -10.74
N LEU A 182 -3.18 0.32 -9.71
CA LEU A 182 -3.68 1.69 -9.83
C LEU A 182 -2.57 2.66 -9.46
N VAL A 183 -2.29 3.60 -10.37
CA VAL A 183 -1.28 4.64 -10.19
C VAL A 183 -1.97 5.99 -10.21
N THR A 184 -1.83 6.74 -9.12
CA THR A 184 -2.46 8.06 -8.99
C THR A 184 -1.49 9.20 -9.16
N MET A 185 -0.17 8.93 -9.12
CA MET A 185 0.84 9.96 -9.32
C MET A 185 1.07 10.25 -10.81
N ALA A 186 1.61 11.41 -11.12
CA ALA A 186 2.00 11.77 -12.47
C ALA A 186 3.45 11.37 -12.74
N ASN A 187 3.79 11.20 -14.02
CA ASN A 187 5.17 11.05 -14.44
C ASN A 187 5.93 12.32 -14.06
N GLY A 188 7.08 12.15 -13.42
CA GLY A 188 7.87 13.29 -12.92
C GLY A 188 7.52 13.71 -11.49
N ALA A 189 6.57 13.05 -10.84
CA ALA A 189 6.21 13.37 -9.45
C ALA A 189 7.36 13.03 -8.48
N ARG A 190 7.50 13.82 -7.45
CA ARG A 190 8.47 13.54 -6.38
C ARG A 190 7.93 12.43 -5.49
N ILE A 191 8.73 11.41 -5.29
CA ILE A 191 8.44 10.28 -4.40
C ILE A 191 9.39 10.35 -3.22
N GLU A 192 8.85 10.22 -2.01
CA GLU A 192 9.65 10.14 -0.81
C GLU A 192 9.65 8.71 -0.28
N LEU A 193 10.67 8.40 0.50
CA LEU A 193 10.80 7.11 1.17
C LEU A 193 9.54 6.83 1.98
N GLY A 194 8.93 5.68 1.77
CA GLY A 194 7.70 5.28 2.46
C GLY A 194 6.40 5.66 1.77
N ASP A 195 6.46 6.43 0.67
CA ASP A 195 5.26 6.79 -0.09
C ASP A 195 4.68 5.60 -0.82
N VAL A 196 3.37 5.65 -1.08
CA VAL A 196 2.69 4.64 -1.87
C VAL A 196 2.86 4.99 -3.35
N GLY A 197 3.57 4.12 -4.08
CA GLY A 197 3.77 4.29 -5.53
C GLY A 197 2.57 3.85 -6.34
N ALA A 198 1.96 2.75 -5.95
CA ALA A 198 0.80 2.19 -6.63
C ALA A 198 0.00 1.35 -5.64
N ARG A 199 -1.23 1.03 -6.00
CA ARG A 199 -2.09 0.15 -5.19
C ARG A 199 -2.62 -0.98 -6.06
N ILE A 200 -2.67 -2.17 -5.49
CA ILE A 200 -3.23 -3.35 -6.14
C ILE A 200 -4.60 -3.61 -5.49
N PRO A 201 -5.69 -3.57 -6.26
CA PRO A 201 -7.02 -3.84 -5.72
C PRO A 201 -7.17 -5.24 -5.16
#